data_20f8c97b1aaaa8b30b6aac8f28b9170b
#
_entry.id   20f8c97b1aaaa8b30b6aac8f28b9170b
#
_cell.length_a   1.000
_cell.length_b   1.000
_cell.length_c   1.000
_cell.angle_alpha   90.00
_cell.angle_beta   90.00
_cell.angle_gamma   90.00
#
_symmetry.space_group_name_H-M   'P 1'
#
loop_
_entity.id
_entity.type
_entity.pdbx_description
1 polymer ?
#
loop_
_entity_poly.entity_id
_entity_poly.type
_entity_poly.pdbx_seq_one_letter_code
_entity_poly.pdbx_strand_id
1 'polypeptide(L)'
;DAAALALCSFSLRYTTLDGEPRAIQPMSLALPVLPASAFGAIAEDELVARRTDELEAAYLQTKARAAARRGDWAGVARSLKRAERIAVNNPWVAESLSELRELAARKDEVMFAKESAFSARAINTRLAARDEMNSAYDAPVSAAYLRRKGSQGKAERKPPEA
;
A
#
# COMPACT_ATOMS: atom_id res chain seq x y z
N ASP A 1 -10.07 20.03 32.24
CA ASP A 1 -10.02 18.88 31.34
C ASP A 1 -10.55 19.31 29.99
N ALA A 2 -9.70 19.28 28.94
CA ALA A 2 -10.13 19.60 27.60
C ALA A 2 -11.02 18.46 27.10
N ALA A 3 -12.27 18.76 26.73
CA ALA A 3 -13.20 17.75 26.20
C ALA A 3 -12.83 17.30 24.78
N ALA A 4 -12.03 18.09 24.05
CA ALA A 4 -11.55 17.80 22.72
C ALA A 4 -10.17 18.43 22.46
N LEU A 5 -9.38 17.76 21.62
CA LEU A 5 -8.09 18.25 21.14
C LEU A 5 -8.24 18.68 19.69
N ALA A 6 -7.99 19.96 19.40
CA ALA A 6 -7.92 20.44 18.03
C ALA A 6 -6.65 19.92 17.36
N LEU A 7 -6.78 19.21 16.24
CA LEU A 7 -5.65 18.63 15.49
C LEU A 7 -5.20 19.54 14.36
N CYS A 8 -6.13 19.94 13.51
CA CYS A 8 -5.84 20.76 12.35
C CYS A 8 -7.10 21.46 11.84
N SER A 9 -6.91 22.41 10.91
CA SER A 9 -7.99 22.95 10.10
C SER A 9 -7.72 22.66 8.62
N PHE A 10 -8.77 22.41 7.87
CA PHE A 10 -8.73 22.18 6.44
C PHE A 10 -9.32 23.39 5.72
N SER A 11 -8.67 23.81 4.65
CA SER A 11 -9.26 24.71 3.68
C SER A 11 -9.05 24.14 2.28
N LEU A 12 -10.04 24.27 1.43
CA LEU A 12 -9.92 23.87 0.02
C LEU A 12 -10.22 25.07 -0.86
N ARG A 13 -9.30 25.35 -1.78
CA ARG A 13 -9.50 26.31 -2.87
C ARG A 13 -9.39 25.57 -4.19
N TYR A 14 -10.30 25.81 -5.09
CA TYR A 14 -10.32 25.17 -6.40
C TYR A 14 -10.89 26.14 -7.44
N THR A 15 -10.63 25.85 -8.70
CA THR A 15 -11.22 26.55 -9.83
C THR A 15 -12.20 25.61 -10.51
N THR A 16 -13.40 26.07 -10.77
CA THR A 16 -14.42 25.32 -11.51
C THR A 16 -14.01 25.17 -12.97
N LEU A 17 -14.69 24.32 -13.71
CA LEU A 17 -14.45 24.16 -15.15
C LEU A 17 -14.73 25.44 -15.94
N ASP A 18 -15.57 26.32 -15.43
CA ASP A 18 -15.90 27.62 -16.02
C ASP A 18 -14.88 28.73 -15.64
N GLY A 19 -13.80 28.35 -14.94
CA GLY A 19 -12.74 29.27 -14.53
C GLY A 19 -13.02 30.07 -13.24
N GLU A 20 -14.15 29.82 -12.56
CA GLU A 20 -14.53 30.55 -11.35
C GLU A 20 -13.75 30.04 -10.12
N PRO A 21 -13.07 30.91 -9.36
CA PRO A 21 -12.41 30.50 -8.13
C PRO A 21 -13.45 30.22 -7.02
N ARG A 22 -13.29 29.10 -6.32
CA ARG A 22 -14.14 28.66 -5.22
C ARG A 22 -13.28 28.33 -4.01
N ALA A 23 -13.85 28.53 -2.83
CA ALA A 23 -13.23 28.12 -1.58
C ALA A 23 -14.28 27.50 -0.65
N ILE A 24 -13.89 26.43 0.00
CA ILE A 24 -14.67 25.84 1.10
C ILE A 24 -14.19 26.53 2.38
N GLN A 25 -15.15 26.93 3.23
CA GLN A 25 -14.86 27.51 4.52
C GLN A 25 -13.96 26.58 5.34
N PRO A 26 -13.00 27.08 6.10
CA PRO A 26 -12.15 26.26 6.92
C PRO A 26 -12.96 25.39 7.88
N MET A 27 -12.70 24.09 7.87
CA MET A 27 -13.28 23.14 8.80
C MET A 27 -12.20 22.71 9.80
N SER A 28 -12.52 22.73 11.09
CA SER A 28 -11.61 22.26 12.13
C SER A 28 -11.86 20.78 12.42
N LEU A 29 -10.79 20.00 12.49
CA LEU A 29 -10.82 18.65 13.01
C LEU A 29 -10.40 18.68 14.48
N ALA A 30 -11.29 18.21 15.33
CA ALA A 30 -11.00 18.00 16.75
C ALA A 30 -11.34 16.55 17.12
N LEU A 31 -10.52 15.94 17.97
CA LEU A 31 -10.79 14.62 18.52
C LEU A 31 -11.21 14.73 19.98
N PRO A 32 -12.19 13.94 20.43
CA PRO A 32 -12.55 13.86 21.83
C PRO A 32 -11.37 13.30 22.65
N VAL A 33 -11.15 13.87 23.82
CA VAL A 33 -10.17 13.32 24.77
C VAL A 33 -10.91 12.29 25.62
N LEU A 34 -10.50 11.04 25.49
CA LEU A 34 -11.11 9.91 26.19
C LEU A 34 -10.12 9.29 27.17
N PRO A 35 -10.60 8.74 28.29
CA PRO A 35 -9.77 7.92 29.15
C PRO A 35 -9.30 6.66 28.41
N ALA A 36 -8.10 6.15 28.77
CA ALA A 36 -7.50 5.00 28.07
C ALA A 36 -8.41 3.77 27.99
N SER A 37 -9.23 3.54 29.03
CA SER A 37 -10.21 2.45 29.05
C SER A 37 -11.31 2.60 27.99
N ALA A 38 -11.80 3.82 27.76
CA ALA A 38 -12.81 4.09 26.74
C ALA A 38 -12.18 4.04 25.33
N PHE A 39 -10.94 4.54 25.18
CA PHE A 39 -10.21 4.46 23.91
C PHE A 39 -9.99 3.02 23.47
N GLY A 40 -9.59 2.13 24.38
CA GLY A 40 -9.38 0.71 24.07
C GLY A 40 -10.63 -0.06 23.63
N ALA A 41 -11.82 0.49 23.87
CA ALA A 41 -13.10 -0.09 23.45
C ALA A 41 -13.57 0.38 22.06
N ILE A 42 -12.91 1.38 21.46
CA ILE A 42 -13.25 1.89 20.14
C ILE A 42 -12.69 0.90 19.09
N ALA A 43 -13.59 0.35 18.29
CA ALA A 43 -13.17 -0.48 17.17
C ALA A 43 -12.41 0.37 16.15
N GLU A 44 -11.27 -0.14 15.67
CA GLU A 44 -10.55 0.47 14.57
C GLU A 44 -11.38 0.37 13.28
N ASP A 45 -11.42 1.44 12.49
CA ASP A 45 -12.06 1.39 11.17
C ASP A 45 -11.26 0.48 10.25
N GLU A 46 -11.91 -0.56 9.72
CA GLU A 46 -11.28 -1.61 8.91
C GLU A 46 -10.62 -1.05 7.63
N LEU A 47 -11.23 -0.03 7.02
CA LEU A 47 -10.66 0.61 5.82
C LEU A 47 -9.40 1.40 6.16
N VAL A 48 -9.41 2.09 7.30
CA VAL A 48 -8.25 2.84 7.79
C VAL A 48 -7.12 1.89 8.17
N ALA A 49 -7.42 0.83 8.94
CA ALA A 49 -6.45 -0.19 9.32
C ALA A 49 -5.80 -0.82 8.08
N ARG A 50 -6.62 -1.27 7.14
CA ARG A 50 -6.15 -1.85 5.88
C ARG A 50 -5.29 -0.88 5.08
N ARG A 51 -5.69 0.39 4.97
CA ARG A 51 -4.91 1.40 4.25
C ARG A 51 -3.59 1.72 4.94
N THR A 52 -3.57 1.72 6.25
CA THR A 52 -2.36 1.87 7.05
C THR A 52 -1.37 0.74 6.77
N ASP A 53 -1.86 -0.50 6.76
CA ASP A 53 -1.06 -1.69 6.43
C ASP A 53 -0.47 -1.60 5.01
N GLU A 54 -1.25 -1.18 4.03
CA GLU A 54 -0.79 -0.97 2.67
C GLU A 54 0.35 0.05 2.60
N LEU A 55 0.18 1.19 3.25
CA LEU A 55 1.19 2.25 3.26
C LEU A 55 2.46 1.82 3.99
N GLU A 56 2.35 1.07 5.10
CA GLU A 56 3.51 0.51 5.78
C GLU A 56 4.22 -0.52 4.90
N ALA A 57 3.50 -1.38 4.20
CA ALA A 57 4.08 -2.33 3.25
C ALA A 57 4.83 -1.61 2.12
N ALA A 58 4.27 -0.54 1.54
CA ALA A 58 4.94 0.28 0.52
C ALA A 58 6.21 0.95 1.05
N TYR A 59 6.17 1.45 2.28
CA TYR A 59 7.35 2.00 2.95
C TYR A 59 8.44 0.94 3.14
N LEU A 60 8.08 -0.26 3.59
CA LEU A 60 9.02 -1.37 3.79
C LEU A 60 9.63 -1.85 2.46
N GLN A 61 8.86 -1.87 1.38
CA GLN A 61 9.38 -2.16 0.03
C GLN A 61 10.39 -1.09 -0.42
N THR A 62 10.11 0.19 -0.15
CA THR A 62 11.05 1.28 -0.44
C THR A 62 12.35 1.13 0.36
N LYS A 63 12.24 0.75 1.64
CA LYS A 63 13.38 0.47 2.51
C LYS A 63 14.20 -0.73 2.04
N ALA A 64 13.52 -1.81 1.63
CA ALA A 64 14.15 -2.99 1.04
C ALA A 64 14.92 -2.64 -0.25
N ARG A 65 14.34 -1.80 -1.12
CA ARG A 65 15.01 -1.31 -2.32
C ARG A 65 16.30 -0.54 -2.00
N ALA A 66 16.25 0.33 -1.01
CA ALA A 66 17.45 1.06 -0.57
C ALA A 66 18.53 0.13 0.00
N ALA A 67 18.14 -0.96 0.68
CA ALA A 67 19.06 -1.99 1.15
C ALA A 67 19.68 -2.78 -0.02
N ALA A 68 18.88 -3.21 -1.00
CA ALA A 68 19.34 -3.93 -2.19
C ALA A 68 20.40 -3.13 -2.97
N ARG A 69 20.18 -1.83 -3.17
CA ARG A 69 21.14 -0.93 -3.83
C ARG A 69 22.51 -0.85 -3.12
N ARG A 70 22.57 -1.17 -1.84
CA ARG A 70 23.79 -1.23 -1.06
C ARG A 70 24.35 -2.65 -0.92
N GLY A 71 23.73 -3.64 -1.58
CA GLY A 71 24.08 -5.05 -1.43
C GLY A 71 23.69 -5.66 -0.08
N ASP A 72 22.93 -4.94 0.79
CA ASP A 72 22.48 -5.45 2.09
C ASP A 72 21.24 -6.36 1.91
N TRP A 73 21.48 -7.57 1.43
CA TRP A 73 20.43 -8.56 1.24
C TRP A 73 19.82 -9.07 2.56
N ALA A 74 20.57 -8.99 3.65
CA ALA A 74 20.03 -9.28 4.99
C ALA A 74 19.01 -8.20 5.40
N GLY A 75 19.27 -6.93 5.11
CA GLY A 75 18.35 -5.83 5.29
C GLY A 75 17.10 -5.96 4.41
N VAL A 76 17.26 -6.40 3.17
CA VAL A 76 16.15 -6.74 2.28
C VAL A 76 15.25 -7.79 2.93
N ALA A 77 15.83 -8.93 3.35
CA ALA A 77 15.08 -10.02 3.96
C ALA A 77 14.32 -9.60 5.22
N ARG A 78 14.95 -8.78 6.09
CA ARG A 78 14.28 -8.24 7.29
C ARG A 78 13.08 -7.36 6.94
N SER A 79 13.23 -6.50 5.94
CA SER A 79 12.15 -5.60 5.51
C SER A 79 10.98 -6.36 4.90
N LEU A 80 11.26 -7.35 4.03
CA LEU A 80 10.22 -8.20 3.43
C LEU A 80 9.48 -9.04 4.48
N LYS A 81 10.22 -9.66 5.42
CA LYS A 81 9.61 -10.44 6.52
C LYS A 81 8.69 -9.58 7.39
N ARG A 82 9.03 -8.30 7.62
CA ARG A 82 8.14 -7.38 8.34
C ARG A 82 6.90 -7.05 7.52
N ALA A 83 7.05 -6.78 6.22
CA ALA A 83 5.93 -6.49 5.33
C ALA A 83 4.96 -7.68 5.22
N GLU A 84 5.45 -8.92 5.21
CA GLU A 84 4.62 -10.13 5.21
C GLU A 84 3.72 -10.24 6.44
N ARG A 85 4.21 -9.85 7.61
CA ARG A 85 3.41 -9.87 8.85
C ARG A 85 2.24 -8.89 8.80
N ILE A 86 2.42 -7.78 8.08
CA ILE A 86 1.37 -6.78 7.87
C ILE A 86 0.40 -7.26 6.80
N ALA A 87 0.90 -7.98 5.80
CA ALA A 87 0.12 -8.43 4.65
C ALA A 87 -0.81 -9.62 4.91
N VAL A 88 -0.84 -10.18 6.13
CA VAL A 88 -1.63 -11.40 6.46
C VAL A 88 -3.09 -11.27 6.04
N ASN A 89 -3.69 -10.10 6.22
CA ASN A 89 -5.09 -9.83 5.88
C ASN A 89 -5.25 -9.07 4.56
N ASN A 90 -4.17 -8.94 3.76
CA ASN A 90 -4.21 -8.21 2.50
C ASN A 90 -3.59 -9.06 1.37
N PRO A 91 -4.40 -9.88 0.67
CA PRO A 91 -3.92 -10.79 -0.38
C PRO A 91 -3.14 -10.08 -1.49
N TRP A 92 -3.54 -8.87 -1.83
CA TRP A 92 -2.89 -8.06 -2.85
C TRP A 92 -1.45 -7.68 -2.48
N VAL A 93 -1.24 -7.26 -1.23
CA VAL A 93 0.11 -6.97 -0.70
C VAL A 93 0.93 -8.26 -0.61
N ALA A 94 0.33 -9.36 -0.15
CA ALA A 94 0.99 -10.65 -0.03
C ALA A 94 1.53 -11.16 -1.38
N GLU A 95 0.73 -11.06 -2.44
CA GLU A 95 1.14 -11.45 -3.80
C GLU A 95 2.31 -10.61 -4.32
N SER A 96 2.25 -9.29 -4.12
CA SER A 96 3.35 -8.37 -4.45
C SER A 96 4.66 -8.74 -3.73
N LEU A 97 4.58 -9.12 -2.46
CA LEU A 97 5.74 -9.51 -1.67
C LEU A 97 6.32 -10.86 -2.11
N SER A 98 5.49 -11.80 -2.56
CA SER A 98 5.96 -13.10 -3.07
C SER A 98 6.93 -12.93 -4.23
N GLU A 99 6.62 -12.08 -5.20
CA GLU A 99 7.51 -11.80 -6.32
C GLU A 99 8.82 -11.14 -5.87
N LEU A 100 8.72 -10.17 -4.97
CA LEU A 100 9.93 -9.51 -4.44
C LEU A 100 10.84 -10.48 -3.68
N ARG A 101 10.27 -11.49 -2.99
CA ARG A 101 11.06 -12.54 -2.34
C ARG A 101 11.84 -13.39 -3.33
N GLU A 102 11.22 -13.78 -4.43
CA GLU A 102 11.90 -14.56 -5.48
C GLU A 102 13.08 -13.78 -6.06
N LEU A 103 12.90 -12.49 -6.32
CA LEU A 103 13.97 -11.62 -6.82
C LEU A 103 15.07 -11.43 -5.77
N ALA A 104 14.72 -11.28 -4.50
CA ALA A 104 15.68 -11.18 -3.41
C ALA A 104 16.50 -12.47 -3.22
N ALA A 105 15.86 -13.63 -3.36
CA ALA A 105 16.55 -14.93 -3.29
C ALA A 105 17.60 -15.10 -4.39
N ARG A 106 17.33 -14.56 -5.57
CA ARG A 106 18.28 -14.55 -6.71
C ARG A 106 19.31 -13.42 -6.62
N LYS A 107 19.14 -12.50 -5.67
CA LYS A 107 19.93 -11.28 -5.53
C LYS A 107 19.96 -10.44 -6.82
N ASP A 108 18.85 -10.45 -7.57
CA ASP A 108 18.70 -9.63 -8.77
C ASP A 108 18.36 -8.19 -8.37
N GLU A 109 19.41 -7.38 -8.19
CA GLU A 109 19.29 -5.99 -7.73
C GLU A 109 18.44 -5.16 -8.69
N VAL A 110 18.69 -5.28 -9.98
CA VAL A 110 18.07 -4.44 -11.02
C VAL A 110 16.56 -4.70 -11.07
N MET A 111 16.17 -5.97 -11.17
CA MET A 111 14.77 -6.35 -11.21
C MET A 111 14.07 -6.09 -9.87
N PHE A 112 14.75 -6.38 -8.75
CA PHE A 112 14.22 -6.08 -7.43
C PHE A 112 13.95 -4.58 -7.24
N ALA A 113 14.90 -3.73 -7.63
CA ALA A 113 14.75 -2.27 -7.53
C ALA A 113 13.61 -1.74 -8.39
N LYS A 114 13.43 -2.28 -9.59
CA LYS A 114 12.34 -1.93 -10.51
C LYS A 114 10.99 -2.35 -9.96
N GLU A 115 10.84 -3.61 -9.58
CA GLU A 115 9.57 -4.17 -9.12
C GLU A 115 9.12 -3.59 -7.78
N SER A 116 10.05 -3.42 -6.84
CA SER A 116 9.73 -2.76 -5.55
C SER A 116 9.32 -1.30 -5.72
N ALA A 117 9.91 -0.57 -6.69
CA ALA A 117 9.50 0.79 -7.00
C ALA A 117 8.09 0.85 -7.61
N PHE A 118 7.81 -0.07 -8.53
CA PHE A 118 6.51 -0.14 -9.20
C PHE A 118 5.41 -0.52 -8.20
N SER A 119 5.63 -1.56 -7.41
CA SER A 119 4.68 -2.03 -6.40
C SER A 119 4.40 -0.94 -5.35
N ALA A 120 5.43 -0.35 -4.76
CA ALA A 120 5.25 0.72 -3.77
C ALA A 120 4.50 1.92 -4.34
N ARG A 121 4.77 2.31 -5.60
CA ARG A 121 4.04 3.37 -6.27
C ARG A 121 2.56 3.00 -6.49
N ALA A 122 2.28 1.79 -6.93
CA ALA A 122 0.92 1.30 -7.13
C ALA A 122 0.10 1.38 -5.83
N ILE A 123 0.69 0.94 -4.71
CA ILE A 123 0.08 1.04 -3.39
C ILE A 123 -0.19 2.50 -3.00
N ASN A 124 0.81 3.37 -3.15
CA ASN A 124 0.70 4.78 -2.76
C ASN A 124 -0.33 5.55 -3.59
N THR A 125 -0.47 5.25 -4.88
CA THR A 125 -1.44 5.92 -5.78
C THR A 125 -2.85 5.32 -5.72
N ARG A 126 -3.11 4.36 -4.84
CA ARG A 126 -4.39 3.66 -4.71
C ARG A 126 -4.86 2.97 -5.99
N LEU A 127 -3.96 2.58 -6.86
CA LEU A 127 -4.33 1.77 -8.03
C LEU A 127 -5.03 0.47 -7.62
N ALA A 128 -4.64 -0.08 -6.46
CA ALA A 128 -5.27 -1.23 -5.84
C ALA A 128 -6.74 -0.97 -5.47
N ALA A 129 -7.04 0.13 -4.77
CA ALA A 129 -8.40 0.46 -4.35
C ALA A 129 -9.37 0.61 -5.55
N ARG A 130 -8.87 1.11 -6.67
CA ARG A 130 -9.67 1.18 -7.91
C ARG A 130 -9.94 -0.20 -8.49
N ASP A 131 -8.96 -1.09 -8.44
CA ASP A 131 -9.11 -2.46 -8.91
C ASP A 131 -10.05 -3.28 -7.99
N GLU A 132 -10.07 -2.99 -6.69
CA GLU A 132 -11.00 -3.61 -5.73
C GLU A 132 -12.43 -3.14 -5.91
N MET A 133 -12.66 -1.86 -6.18
CA MET A 133 -14.00 -1.37 -6.52
C MET A 133 -14.54 -2.06 -7.78
N ASN A 134 -13.68 -2.38 -8.74
CA ASN A 134 -14.05 -3.10 -9.95
C ASN A 134 -14.16 -4.62 -9.74
N SER A 135 -13.46 -5.18 -8.72
CA SER A 135 -13.43 -6.62 -8.42
C SER A 135 -14.39 -7.03 -7.31
N ALA A 136 -15.09 -6.09 -6.67
CA ALA A 136 -16.17 -6.40 -5.73
C ALA A 136 -17.32 -7.21 -6.40
N TYR A 137 -17.29 -7.32 -7.72
CA TYR A 137 -18.20 -8.12 -8.52
C TYR A 137 -17.64 -9.47 -9.00
N ASP A 138 -16.33 -9.73 -8.83
CA ASP A 138 -15.69 -10.98 -9.25
C ASP A 138 -14.72 -11.49 -8.16
N ALA A 139 -14.81 -12.79 -7.87
CA ALA A 139 -14.05 -13.57 -6.88
C ALA A 139 -12.54 -13.29 -6.80
N PRO A 140 -11.81 -13.82 -5.79
CA PRO A 140 -10.48 -13.40 -5.36
C PRO A 140 -9.46 -13.42 -6.50
N VAL A 141 -9.26 -12.28 -7.08
CA VAL A 141 -8.42 -12.13 -8.28
C VAL A 141 -7.23 -11.27 -7.92
N SER A 142 -6.05 -11.70 -8.34
CA SER A 142 -4.83 -10.91 -8.28
C SER A 142 -5.05 -9.50 -8.80
N ALA A 143 -4.42 -8.52 -8.16
CA ALA A 143 -4.54 -7.12 -8.54
C ALA A 143 -4.37 -6.93 -10.05
N ALA A 144 -5.18 -6.07 -10.67
CA ALA A 144 -5.22 -5.95 -12.12
C ALA A 144 -3.87 -5.59 -12.77
N TYR A 145 -2.96 -4.95 -12.02
CA TYR A 145 -1.62 -4.70 -12.51
C TYR A 145 -0.76 -5.97 -12.58
N LEU A 146 -0.94 -6.92 -11.66
CA LEU A 146 -0.26 -8.22 -11.69
C LEU A 146 -0.80 -9.09 -12.83
N ARG A 147 -2.11 -9.04 -13.08
CA ARG A 147 -2.73 -9.68 -14.26
C ARG A 147 -2.16 -9.13 -15.56
N ARG A 148 -2.07 -7.80 -15.69
CA ARG A 148 -1.45 -7.15 -16.86
C ARG A 148 0.01 -7.51 -17.02
N LYS A 149 0.74 -7.63 -15.92
CA LYS A 149 2.14 -8.06 -15.93
C LYS A 149 2.28 -9.54 -16.34
N GLY A 150 1.36 -10.40 -15.90
CA GLY A 150 1.28 -11.81 -16.31
C GLY A 150 1.01 -11.96 -17.81
N SER A 151 0.15 -11.09 -18.39
CA SER A 151 -0.22 -11.12 -19.80
C SER A 151 0.77 -10.38 -20.73
N GLN A 152 1.53 -9.42 -20.23
CA GLN A 152 2.40 -8.55 -21.03
C GLN A 152 3.86 -8.97 -21.08
N GLY A 153 4.21 -10.22 -20.97
CA GLY A 153 5.58 -10.58 -21.28
C GLY A 153 6.30 -11.58 -20.40
N LYS A 154 5.59 -12.32 -19.58
CA LYS A 154 6.13 -13.64 -19.19
C LYS A 154 5.70 -14.60 -20.29
N ALA A 155 6.64 -14.99 -21.16
CA ALA A 155 6.46 -16.18 -21.97
C ALA A 155 5.87 -17.26 -21.08
N GLU A 156 4.75 -17.86 -21.50
CA GLU A 156 4.16 -19.01 -20.82
C GLU A 156 5.31 -19.96 -20.50
N ARG A 157 5.55 -20.20 -19.22
CA ARG A 157 6.46 -21.29 -18.84
C ARG A 157 5.77 -22.54 -19.34
N LYS A 158 6.25 -23.07 -20.47
CA LYS A 158 5.89 -24.42 -20.89
C LYS A 158 6.12 -25.32 -19.67
N PRO A 159 5.13 -26.13 -19.28
CA PRO A 159 5.35 -27.15 -18.26
C PRO A 159 6.51 -28.03 -18.75
N PRO A 160 7.36 -28.54 -17.85
CA PRO A 160 8.39 -29.48 -18.23
C PRO A 160 7.70 -30.66 -18.93
N GLU A 161 8.13 -30.96 -20.11
CA GLU A 161 7.70 -32.18 -20.83
C GLU A 161 8.12 -33.38 -19.98
N ALA A 162 7.13 -34.22 -19.64
CA ALA A 162 7.33 -35.44 -18.87
C ALA A 162 8.06 -36.50 -19.66
#